data_769272d87bc220eed2967ee81d84289e
#
_entry.id   769272d87bc220eed2967ee81d84289e
#
_cell.length_a   1.000
_cell.length_b   1.000
_cell.length_c   1.000
_cell.angle_alpha   90.00
_cell.angle_beta   90.00
_cell.angle_gamma   90.00
#
_symmetry.space_group_name_H-M   'P 1'
#
loop_
_entity.id
_entity.type
_entity.pdbx_description
1 polymer ?
#
loop_
_entity_poly.entity_id
_entity_poly.type
_entity_poly.pdbx_seq_one_letter_code
_entity_poly.pdbx_strand_id
1 'polypeptide(L)'
;MTTRAIRIAFLLSGSGTTLTNLFEHIDRGDVPGRVVLVLSDRPGAQGLERARKRDVPTAVVDRKAYHDQPAFDAAVEAALRPFAPDLVVMGGFLRLWRVPTDLKGRVLNVHPSLLPSFGGRGYYGERVHQAVLASGAKVTGCTVHFVDDEYDHGPIVAQAAVVVEDADTPEALAHRVQDAERRLFPACIRLFAEGRLRIDGRRVRVLPPP
;
A
#
# COMPACT_ATOMS: atom_id res chain seq x y z
N MET A 1 -21.68 -6.13 -16.76
CA MET A 1 -21.37 -7.25 -15.84
C MET A 1 -21.02 -6.66 -14.49
N THR A 2 -21.66 -7.08 -13.41
CA THR A 2 -21.32 -6.61 -12.06
C THR A 2 -19.98 -7.19 -11.65
N THR A 3 -18.98 -6.34 -11.45
CA THR A 3 -17.66 -6.74 -10.96
C THR A 3 -17.86 -7.39 -9.58
N ARG A 4 -17.37 -8.62 -9.40
CA ARG A 4 -17.44 -9.29 -8.09
C ARG A 4 -16.65 -8.47 -7.06
N ALA A 5 -17.26 -8.19 -5.91
CA ALA A 5 -16.58 -7.53 -4.81
C ALA A 5 -15.38 -8.37 -4.30
N ILE A 6 -14.18 -7.81 -4.35
CA ILE A 6 -12.95 -8.48 -3.91
C ILE A 6 -12.78 -8.41 -2.38
N ARG A 7 -12.09 -9.40 -1.82
CA ARG A 7 -11.71 -9.48 -0.40
C ARG A 7 -10.33 -8.86 -0.23
N ILE A 8 -10.23 -7.80 0.56
CA ILE A 8 -8.99 -7.03 0.75
C ILE A 8 -8.46 -7.27 2.16
N ALA A 9 -7.21 -7.71 2.29
CA ALA A 9 -6.46 -7.62 3.53
C ALA A 9 -5.59 -6.36 3.50
N PHE A 10 -5.60 -5.56 4.57
CA PHE A 10 -4.86 -4.31 4.64
C PHE A 10 -3.75 -4.40 5.70
N LEU A 11 -2.51 -4.13 5.31
CA LEU A 11 -1.33 -4.13 6.16
C LEU A 11 -0.87 -2.71 6.45
N LEU A 12 -0.62 -2.38 7.72
CA LEU A 12 -0.17 -1.06 8.16
C LEU A 12 0.74 -1.12 9.40
N SER A 13 1.49 -0.05 9.65
CA SER A 13 2.33 0.09 10.87
C SER A 13 1.96 1.31 11.72
N GLY A 14 1.04 2.16 11.28
CA GLY A 14 0.80 3.47 11.91
C GLY A 14 -0.65 3.93 11.96
N SER A 15 -0.86 5.20 11.58
CA SER A 15 -2.14 5.91 11.73
C SER A 15 -3.32 5.31 10.97
N GLY A 16 -3.07 4.67 9.81
CA GLY A 16 -4.13 4.09 8.97
C GLY A 16 -4.95 5.14 8.21
N THR A 17 -4.37 6.27 7.86
CA THR A 17 -5.05 7.30 7.02
C THR A 17 -5.39 6.74 5.64
N THR A 18 -4.49 5.97 5.04
CA THR A 18 -4.71 5.28 3.76
C THR A 18 -5.83 4.23 3.86
N LEU A 19 -5.94 3.53 5.00
CA LEU A 19 -7.05 2.60 5.25
C LEU A 19 -8.39 3.35 5.32
N THR A 20 -8.44 4.50 6.02
CA THR A 20 -9.66 5.33 6.08
C THR A 20 -10.08 5.77 4.69
N ASN A 21 -9.15 6.25 3.87
CA ASN A 21 -9.42 6.62 2.49
C ASN A 21 -9.95 5.44 1.65
N LEU A 22 -9.39 4.25 1.82
CA LEU A 22 -9.91 3.05 1.14
C LEU A 22 -11.36 2.73 1.57
N PHE A 23 -11.67 2.81 2.86
CA PHE A 23 -13.05 2.63 3.33
C PHE A 23 -14.02 3.61 2.68
N GLU A 24 -13.65 4.89 2.59
CA GLU A 24 -14.48 5.93 1.94
C GLU A 24 -14.76 5.61 0.47
N HIS A 25 -13.76 5.10 -0.26
CA HIS A 25 -13.92 4.69 -1.65
C HIS A 25 -14.76 3.42 -1.82
N ILE A 26 -14.68 2.48 -0.88
CA ILE A 26 -15.56 1.30 -0.84
C ILE A 26 -17.01 1.72 -0.56
N ASP A 27 -17.23 2.58 0.44
CA ASP A 27 -18.57 3.05 0.82
C ASP A 27 -19.26 3.80 -0.32
N ARG A 28 -18.52 4.56 -1.13
CA ARG A 28 -19.03 5.25 -2.33
C ARG A 28 -19.23 4.34 -3.53
N GLY A 29 -18.79 3.09 -3.47
CA GLY A 29 -18.81 2.17 -4.60
C GLY A 29 -17.72 2.39 -5.66
N ASP A 30 -16.76 3.27 -5.39
CA ASP A 30 -15.61 3.52 -6.29
C ASP A 30 -14.68 2.29 -6.38
N VAL A 31 -14.58 1.52 -5.30
CA VAL A 31 -13.79 0.29 -5.21
C VAL A 31 -14.73 -0.87 -4.91
N PRO A 32 -14.92 -1.81 -5.85
CA PRO A 32 -15.78 -2.98 -5.65
C PRO A 32 -15.06 -4.01 -4.77
N GLY A 33 -15.13 -3.84 -3.45
CA GLY A 33 -14.42 -4.70 -2.50
C GLY A 33 -14.90 -4.54 -1.06
N ARG A 34 -14.35 -5.38 -0.20
CA ARG A 34 -14.51 -5.25 1.26
C ARG A 34 -13.21 -5.55 1.96
N VAL A 35 -12.89 -4.81 3.01
CA VAL A 35 -11.76 -5.11 3.88
C VAL A 35 -12.16 -6.27 4.80
N VAL A 36 -11.43 -7.38 4.72
CA VAL A 36 -11.72 -8.59 5.49
C VAL A 36 -10.78 -8.79 6.67
N LEU A 37 -9.62 -8.11 6.66
CA LEU A 37 -8.64 -8.12 7.73
C LEU A 37 -7.82 -6.84 7.69
N VAL A 38 -7.51 -6.28 8.86
CA VAL A 38 -6.44 -5.28 9.01
C VAL A 38 -5.36 -5.86 9.90
N LEU A 39 -4.14 -5.96 9.38
CA LEU A 39 -2.97 -6.50 10.07
C LEU A 39 -1.95 -5.40 10.33
N SER A 40 -1.37 -5.39 11.53
CA SER A 40 -0.27 -4.49 11.87
C SER A 40 0.94 -5.24 12.44
N ASP A 41 2.15 -4.72 12.16
CA ASP A 41 3.39 -5.13 12.82
C ASP A 41 3.58 -4.46 14.19
N ARG A 42 2.60 -3.67 14.66
CA ARG A 42 2.64 -2.91 15.92
C ARG A 42 1.31 -2.99 16.65
N PRO A 43 1.29 -3.43 17.94
CA PRO A 43 0.05 -3.56 18.69
C PRO A 43 -0.67 -2.22 18.94
N GLY A 44 0.09 -1.11 19.01
CA GLY A 44 -0.44 0.25 19.23
C GLY A 44 -0.77 1.04 17.95
N ALA A 45 -0.84 0.40 16.79
CA ALA A 45 -1.16 1.10 15.55
C ALA A 45 -2.60 1.61 15.56
N GLN A 46 -2.79 2.93 15.37
CA GLN A 46 -4.11 3.57 15.35
C GLN A 46 -5.03 3.01 14.25
N GLY A 47 -4.45 2.54 13.15
CA GLY A 47 -5.20 1.90 12.07
C GLY A 47 -6.00 0.66 12.53
N LEU A 48 -5.55 -0.06 13.56
CA LEU A 48 -6.31 -1.17 14.15
C LEU A 48 -7.60 -0.69 14.81
N GLU A 49 -7.56 0.44 15.52
CA GLU A 49 -8.76 1.05 16.13
C GLU A 49 -9.75 1.53 15.06
N ARG A 50 -9.24 2.08 13.95
CA ARG A 50 -10.09 2.47 12.81
C ARG A 50 -10.81 1.27 12.20
N ALA A 51 -10.13 0.12 12.09
CA ALA A 51 -10.72 -1.13 11.62
C ALA A 51 -11.79 -1.66 12.58
N ARG A 52 -11.50 -1.70 13.89
CA ARG A 52 -12.45 -2.16 14.92
C ARG A 52 -13.73 -1.33 14.95
N LYS A 53 -13.64 -0.01 14.77
CA LYS A 53 -14.81 0.89 14.67
C LYS A 53 -15.72 0.58 13.48
N ARG A 54 -15.26 -0.24 12.54
CA ARG A 54 -16.00 -0.70 11.37
C ARG A 54 -16.27 -2.22 11.38
N ASP A 55 -16.12 -2.84 12.56
CA ASP A 55 -16.31 -4.28 12.75
C ASP A 55 -15.43 -5.16 11.83
N VAL A 56 -14.27 -4.61 11.40
CA VAL A 56 -13.31 -5.35 10.59
C VAL A 56 -12.36 -6.12 11.50
N PRO A 57 -12.17 -7.43 11.29
CA PRO A 57 -11.19 -8.24 12.00
C PRO A 57 -9.79 -7.62 11.98
N THR A 58 -9.09 -7.71 13.12
CA THR A 58 -7.73 -7.19 13.25
C THR A 58 -6.77 -8.26 13.73
N ALA A 59 -5.53 -8.22 13.23
CA ALA A 59 -4.43 -9.06 13.70
C ALA A 59 -3.19 -8.23 13.99
N VAL A 60 -2.36 -8.70 14.92
CA VAL A 60 -1.05 -8.12 15.21
C VAL A 60 0.01 -9.19 15.03
N VAL A 61 0.98 -8.93 14.17
CA VAL A 61 2.18 -9.75 13.97
C VAL A 61 3.38 -8.86 14.30
N ASP A 62 3.70 -8.76 15.61
CA ASP A 62 4.80 -7.90 16.05
C ASP A 62 6.14 -8.45 15.57
N ARG A 63 6.82 -7.69 14.71
CA ARG A 63 8.14 -8.08 14.17
C ARG A 63 9.15 -8.44 15.27
N LYS A 64 9.04 -7.82 16.44
CA LYS A 64 9.97 -8.04 17.57
C LYS A 64 9.81 -9.41 18.23
N ALA A 65 8.67 -10.07 18.03
CA ALA A 65 8.42 -11.41 18.55
C ALA A 65 9.10 -12.51 17.74
N TYR A 66 9.69 -12.20 16.58
CA TYR A 66 10.29 -13.16 15.66
C TYR A 66 11.78 -12.90 15.52
N HIS A 67 12.59 -13.95 15.67
CA HIS A 67 14.05 -13.86 15.65
C HIS A 67 14.61 -13.65 14.22
N ASP A 68 13.94 -14.15 13.19
CA ASP A 68 14.38 -14.02 11.80
C ASP A 68 13.24 -13.58 10.85
N GLN A 69 13.60 -13.34 9.61
CA GLN A 69 12.67 -12.92 8.57
C GLN A 69 11.71 -14.05 8.15
N PRO A 70 12.15 -15.30 7.93
CA PRO A 70 11.25 -16.39 7.56
C PRO A 70 10.14 -16.64 8.58
N ALA A 71 10.44 -16.59 9.88
CA ALA A 71 9.45 -16.77 10.93
C ALA A 71 8.40 -15.64 10.94
N PHE A 72 8.83 -14.40 10.71
CA PHE A 72 7.93 -13.27 10.57
C PHE A 72 7.05 -13.41 9.31
N ASP A 73 7.64 -13.74 8.17
CA ASP A 73 6.92 -13.92 6.91
C ASP A 73 5.83 -15.01 7.04
N ALA A 74 6.17 -16.15 7.65
CA ALA A 74 5.22 -17.24 7.91
C ALA A 74 4.09 -16.82 8.85
N ALA A 75 4.37 -15.99 9.86
CA ALA A 75 3.34 -15.49 10.78
C ALA A 75 2.38 -14.51 10.10
N VAL A 76 2.86 -13.64 9.23
CA VAL A 76 2.00 -12.76 8.41
C VAL A 76 1.12 -13.61 7.50
N GLU A 77 1.68 -14.60 6.82
CA GLU A 77 0.93 -15.52 5.96
C GLU A 77 -0.13 -16.30 6.75
N ALA A 78 0.22 -16.86 7.90
CA ALA A 78 -0.72 -17.58 8.76
C ALA A 78 -1.89 -16.71 9.22
N ALA A 79 -1.66 -15.42 9.50
CA ALA A 79 -2.70 -14.48 9.85
C ALA A 79 -3.62 -14.12 8.66
N LEU A 80 -3.11 -14.14 7.43
CA LEU A 80 -3.88 -13.85 6.21
C LEU A 80 -4.74 -15.03 5.75
N ARG A 81 -4.25 -16.27 5.88
CA ARG A 81 -4.88 -17.49 5.33
C ARG A 81 -6.37 -17.66 5.66
N PRO A 82 -6.85 -17.48 6.92
CA PRO A 82 -8.26 -17.67 7.26
C PRO A 82 -9.19 -16.71 6.51
N PHE A 83 -8.68 -15.58 6.09
CA PHE A 83 -9.44 -14.54 5.42
C PHE A 83 -9.44 -14.67 3.89
N ALA A 84 -8.63 -15.57 3.31
CA ALA A 84 -8.52 -15.81 1.87
C ALA A 84 -8.66 -14.51 1.04
N PRO A 85 -7.76 -13.53 1.19
CA PRO A 85 -7.88 -12.26 0.47
C PRO A 85 -7.64 -12.45 -1.03
N ASP A 86 -8.42 -11.76 -1.86
CA ASP A 86 -8.16 -11.66 -3.29
C ASP A 86 -6.99 -10.70 -3.57
N LEU A 87 -6.85 -9.68 -2.71
CA LEU A 87 -5.80 -8.66 -2.77
C LEU A 87 -5.27 -8.35 -1.36
N VAL A 88 -3.97 -8.24 -1.22
CA VAL A 88 -3.31 -7.64 -0.05
C VAL A 88 -2.89 -6.21 -0.40
N VAL A 89 -3.20 -5.26 0.45
CA VAL A 89 -2.90 -3.84 0.28
C VAL A 89 -1.98 -3.39 1.40
N MET A 90 -0.84 -2.83 1.07
CA MET A 90 0.09 -2.22 2.01
C MET A 90 -0.05 -0.70 1.95
N GLY A 91 -0.49 -0.10 3.05
CA GLY A 91 -0.58 1.35 3.21
C GLY A 91 0.18 1.80 4.46
N GLY A 92 1.45 2.14 4.31
CA GLY A 92 2.34 2.47 5.41
C GLY A 92 2.74 1.25 6.25
N PHE A 93 2.94 0.09 5.64
CA PHE A 93 3.52 -1.09 6.26
C PHE A 93 5.05 -1.04 6.13
N LEU A 94 5.74 -0.89 7.26
CA LEU A 94 7.17 -0.55 7.28
C LEU A 94 8.11 -1.77 7.33
N ARG A 95 7.59 -2.97 7.13
CA ARG A 95 8.39 -4.20 7.19
C ARG A 95 8.51 -4.84 5.81
N LEU A 96 9.67 -5.40 5.56
CA LEU A 96 9.79 -6.36 4.47
C LEU A 96 8.91 -7.57 4.82
N TRP A 97 8.11 -7.99 3.87
CA TRP A 97 7.40 -9.26 3.88
C TRP A 97 7.61 -9.92 2.53
N ARG A 98 8.24 -11.08 2.54
CA ARG A 98 8.42 -11.85 1.33
C ARG A 98 7.10 -12.50 0.95
N VAL A 99 6.61 -12.11 -0.22
CA VAL A 99 5.29 -12.51 -0.68
C VAL A 99 5.28 -13.99 -1.05
N PRO A 100 4.42 -14.82 -0.43
CA PRO A 100 4.32 -16.23 -0.80
C PRO A 100 3.87 -16.38 -2.26
N THR A 101 4.25 -17.48 -2.89
CA THR A 101 4.10 -17.70 -4.34
C THR A 101 2.65 -17.56 -4.82
N ASP A 102 1.69 -18.01 -4.03
CA ASP A 102 0.26 -17.94 -4.33
C ASP A 102 -0.34 -16.52 -4.21
N LEU A 103 0.39 -15.59 -3.58
CA LEU A 103 0.02 -14.17 -3.50
C LEU A 103 0.84 -13.28 -4.43
N LYS A 104 1.82 -13.80 -5.17
CA LYS A 104 2.57 -13.01 -6.17
C LYS A 104 1.62 -12.41 -7.20
N GLY A 105 1.78 -11.11 -7.49
CA GLY A 105 0.87 -10.34 -8.35
C GLY A 105 -0.47 -9.99 -7.69
N ARG A 106 -0.61 -10.20 -6.37
CA ARG A 106 -1.83 -9.89 -5.59
C ARG A 106 -1.53 -9.07 -4.33
N VAL A 107 -0.39 -8.39 -4.30
CA VAL A 107 0.00 -7.48 -3.23
C VAL A 107 0.34 -6.12 -3.84
N LEU A 108 -0.37 -5.07 -3.44
CA LEU A 108 -0.12 -3.69 -3.86
C LEU A 108 0.40 -2.86 -2.69
N ASN A 109 1.39 -2.02 -2.96
CA ASN A 109 1.90 -1.00 -2.04
C ASN A 109 1.80 0.39 -2.64
N VAL A 110 1.63 1.40 -1.81
CA VAL A 110 1.82 2.80 -2.19
C VAL A 110 3.05 3.36 -1.48
N HIS A 111 3.96 3.94 -2.27
CA HIS A 111 5.19 4.56 -1.80
C HIS A 111 5.18 6.07 -2.12
N PRO A 112 5.56 6.96 -1.17
CA PRO A 112 5.41 8.41 -1.29
C PRO A 112 6.54 9.08 -2.09
N SER A 113 7.01 8.45 -3.15
CA SER A 113 7.91 9.04 -4.15
C SER A 113 7.67 8.48 -5.55
N LEU A 114 8.33 9.07 -6.55
CA LEU A 114 8.40 8.52 -7.91
C LEU A 114 9.52 7.47 -7.97
N LEU A 115 9.18 6.20 -7.74
CA LEU A 115 10.13 5.09 -7.85
C LEU A 115 10.76 5.04 -9.26
N PRO A 116 12.04 4.67 -9.38
CA PRO A 116 12.91 4.10 -8.34
C PRO A 116 13.58 5.11 -7.40
N SER A 117 13.36 6.41 -7.58
CA SER A 117 13.98 7.44 -6.72
C SER A 117 13.38 7.43 -5.32
N PHE A 118 14.22 7.61 -4.30
CA PHE A 118 13.83 7.69 -2.90
C PHE A 118 12.99 6.51 -2.41
N GLY A 119 13.25 5.31 -2.95
CA GLY A 119 12.68 4.03 -2.53
C GLY A 119 13.71 3.15 -1.84
N GLY A 120 13.25 1.99 -1.32
CA GLY A 120 14.09 1.00 -0.69
C GLY A 120 14.24 1.18 0.83
N ARG A 121 15.13 0.38 1.42
CA ARG A 121 15.31 0.31 2.87
C ARG A 121 15.67 1.67 3.47
N GLY A 122 14.85 2.15 4.41
CA GLY A 122 15.10 3.41 5.13
C GLY A 122 14.29 4.58 4.61
N TYR A 123 13.73 4.50 3.41
CA TYR A 123 12.85 5.52 2.84
C TYR A 123 11.39 5.24 3.20
N TYR A 124 10.87 5.93 4.20
CA TYR A 124 9.47 5.84 4.63
C TYR A 124 9.02 7.11 5.36
N GLY A 125 7.74 7.42 5.26
CA GLY A 125 7.13 8.56 5.94
C GLY A 125 7.84 9.86 5.62
N GLU A 126 8.05 10.70 6.62
CA GLU A 126 8.68 12.03 6.48
C GLU A 126 10.10 12.00 5.90
N ARG A 127 10.85 10.90 6.14
CA ARG A 127 12.22 10.75 5.62
C ARG A 127 12.30 10.82 4.10
N VAL A 128 11.27 10.36 3.41
CA VAL A 128 11.21 10.46 1.94
C VAL A 128 11.15 11.92 1.52
N HIS A 129 10.26 12.70 2.13
CA HIS A 129 10.08 14.12 1.79
C HIS A 129 11.30 14.96 2.15
N GLN A 130 11.95 14.68 3.30
CA GLN A 130 13.23 15.29 3.68
C GLN A 130 14.32 15.00 2.63
N ALA A 131 14.42 13.75 2.16
CA ALA A 131 15.40 13.37 1.15
C ALA A 131 15.13 14.02 -0.20
N VAL A 132 13.85 14.12 -0.61
CA VAL A 132 13.44 14.82 -1.84
C VAL A 132 13.87 16.29 -1.77
N LEU A 133 13.54 17.00 -0.68
CA LEU A 133 13.92 18.40 -0.51
C LEU A 133 15.44 18.59 -0.48
N ALA A 134 16.14 17.73 0.25
CA ALA A 134 17.61 17.78 0.34
C ALA A 134 18.30 17.53 -1.01
N SER A 135 17.67 16.77 -1.92
CA SER A 135 18.21 16.50 -3.25
C SER A 135 18.06 17.66 -4.23
N GLY A 136 17.22 18.66 -3.91
CA GLY A 136 16.88 19.75 -4.83
C GLY A 136 15.96 19.34 -5.98
N ALA A 137 15.33 18.16 -5.91
CA ALA A 137 14.36 17.72 -6.92
C ALA A 137 13.19 18.70 -7.03
N LYS A 138 12.75 19.01 -8.25
CA LYS A 138 11.63 19.92 -8.51
C LYS A 138 10.31 19.18 -8.73
N VAL A 139 10.37 17.85 -8.86
CA VAL A 139 9.21 16.97 -9.01
C VAL A 139 9.41 15.73 -8.16
N THR A 140 8.38 15.36 -7.41
CA THR A 140 8.24 14.11 -6.68
C THR A 140 6.85 13.53 -6.93
N GLY A 141 6.32 12.71 -6.05
CA GLY A 141 4.97 12.15 -6.19
C GLY A 141 4.76 10.90 -5.37
N CYS A 142 3.88 10.05 -5.86
CA CYS A 142 3.66 8.73 -5.30
C CYS A 142 3.63 7.65 -6.37
N THR A 143 3.94 6.43 -5.96
CA THR A 143 3.97 5.25 -6.81
C THR A 143 3.13 4.15 -6.20
N VAL A 144 2.20 3.59 -6.98
CA VAL A 144 1.55 2.31 -6.67
C VAL A 144 2.25 1.22 -7.46
N HIS A 145 2.69 0.17 -6.78
CA HIS A 145 3.42 -0.94 -7.39
C HIS A 145 2.99 -2.29 -6.80
N PHE A 146 3.18 -3.36 -7.54
CA PHE A 146 3.12 -4.70 -6.99
C PHE A 146 4.33 -4.93 -6.08
N VAL A 147 4.13 -5.66 -4.99
CA VAL A 147 5.20 -6.00 -4.05
C VAL A 147 5.88 -7.29 -4.51
N ASP A 148 7.21 -7.28 -4.46
CA ASP A 148 8.07 -8.44 -4.63
C ASP A 148 8.92 -8.70 -3.36
N ASP A 149 10.02 -9.45 -3.49
CA ASP A 149 10.85 -9.85 -2.37
C ASP A 149 11.87 -8.75 -1.93
N GLU A 150 11.81 -7.55 -2.57
CA GLU A 150 12.66 -6.41 -2.28
C GLU A 150 11.83 -5.16 -1.93
N TYR A 151 12.40 -4.24 -1.13
CA TYR A 151 11.72 -2.99 -0.80
C TYR A 151 11.51 -2.12 -2.06
N ASP A 152 10.26 -1.71 -2.30
CA ASP A 152 9.85 -0.73 -3.32
C ASP A 152 10.36 -1.02 -4.74
N HIS A 153 10.61 -2.30 -5.04
CA HIS A 153 11.24 -2.73 -6.28
C HIS A 153 10.25 -3.26 -7.32
N GLY A 154 9.14 -3.83 -6.92
CA GLY A 154 8.21 -4.53 -7.81
C GLY A 154 7.62 -3.70 -8.96
N PRO A 155 6.90 -4.35 -9.89
CA PRO A 155 6.37 -3.70 -11.09
C PRO A 155 5.42 -2.54 -10.78
N ILE A 156 5.68 -1.38 -11.37
CA ILE A 156 4.90 -0.15 -11.17
C ILE A 156 3.57 -0.24 -11.91
N VAL A 157 2.48 0.00 -11.17
CA VAL A 157 1.11 0.08 -11.72
C VAL A 157 0.83 1.48 -12.25
N ALA A 158 1.05 2.50 -11.41
CA ALA A 158 0.84 3.90 -11.78
C ALA A 158 1.64 4.83 -10.86
N GLN A 159 1.87 6.04 -11.35
CA GLN A 159 2.54 7.11 -10.63
C GLN A 159 1.77 8.41 -10.79
N ALA A 160 1.77 9.26 -9.74
CA ALA A 160 1.25 10.60 -9.80
C ALA A 160 2.36 11.59 -9.41
N ALA A 161 2.65 12.52 -10.32
CA ALA A 161 3.66 13.55 -10.10
C ALA A 161 3.11 14.70 -9.24
N VAL A 162 3.97 15.25 -8.39
CA VAL A 162 3.72 16.39 -7.51
C VAL A 162 4.88 17.36 -7.64
N VAL A 163 4.58 18.65 -7.83
CA VAL A 163 5.60 19.70 -7.88
C VAL A 163 6.16 19.95 -6.48
N VAL A 164 7.47 20.12 -6.40
CA VAL A 164 8.18 20.59 -5.19
C VAL A 164 8.33 22.10 -5.30
N GLU A 165 7.75 22.82 -4.35
CA GLU A 165 7.81 24.28 -4.30
C GLU A 165 9.03 24.74 -3.50
N ASP A 166 9.56 25.94 -3.81
CA ASP A 166 10.78 26.43 -3.18
C ASP A 166 10.62 26.68 -1.67
N ALA A 167 9.40 26.94 -1.22
CA ALA A 167 9.08 27.15 0.20
C ALA A 167 8.60 25.90 0.93
N ASP A 168 8.69 24.72 0.33
CA ASP A 168 8.20 23.50 0.96
C ASP A 168 8.96 23.13 2.23
N THR A 169 8.17 22.80 3.24
CA THR A 169 8.65 21.98 4.37
C THR A 169 8.35 20.50 4.08
N PRO A 170 9.03 19.56 4.77
CA PRO A 170 8.71 18.14 4.62
C PRO A 170 7.22 17.82 4.84
N GLU A 171 6.57 18.49 5.79
CA GLU A 171 5.15 18.32 6.10
C GLU A 171 4.26 18.85 4.97
N ALA A 172 4.56 20.03 4.41
CA ALA A 172 3.79 20.61 3.32
C ALA A 172 3.85 19.72 2.08
N LEU A 173 5.05 19.24 1.74
CA LEU A 173 5.24 18.30 0.64
C LEU A 173 4.53 16.96 0.90
N ALA A 174 4.63 16.43 2.14
CA ALA A 174 3.95 15.20 2.53
C ALA A 174 2.44 15.29 2.32
N HIS A 175 1.81 16.40 2.72
CA HIS A 175 0.38 16.61 2.51
C HIS A 175 -0.01 16.58 1.03
N ARG A 176 0.74 17.26 0.17
CA ARG A 176 0.49 17.25 -1.28
C ARG A 176 0.66 15.87 -1.91
N VAL A 177 1.68 15.13 -1.48
CA VAL A 177 1.88 13.75 -1.93
C VAL A 177 0.75 12.84 -1.44
N GLN A 178 0.33 12.95 -0.17
CA GLN A 178 -0.81 12.20 0.37
C GLN A 178 -2.12 12.47 -0.38
N ASP A 179 -2.36 13.71 -0.82
CA ASP A 179 -3.54 14.03 -1.63
C ASP A 179 -3.49 13.36 -3.02
N ALA A 180 -2.30 13.18 -3.59
CA ALA A 180 -2.13 12.39 -4.80
C ALA A 180 -2.35 10.89 -4.54
N GLU A 181 -1.81 10.35 -3.43
CA GLU A 181 -2.03 8.96 -3.01
C GLU A 181 -3.51 8.63 -2.82
N ARG A 182 -4.26 9.54 -2.15
CA ARG A 182 -5.71 9.38 -1.89
C ARG A 182 -6.54 9.17 -3.15
N ARG A 183 -6.09 9.69 -4.28
CA ARG A 183 -6.73 9.50 -5.59
C ARG A 183 -6.18 8.29 -6.34
N LEU A 184 -4.85 8.14 -6.34
CA LEU A 184 -4.17 7.13 -7.14
C LEU A 184 -4.40 5.71 -6.62
N PHE A 185 -4.25 5.52 -5.30
CA PHE A 185 -4.26 4.18 -4.73
C PHE A 185 -5.61 3.47 -4.87
N PRO A 186 -6.76 4.08 -4.52
CA PRO A 186 -8.06 3.46 -4.76
C PRO A 186 -8.34 3.19 -6.24
N ALA A 187 -7.88 4.06 -7.14
CA ALA A 187 -8.01 3.83 -8.59
C ALA A 187 -7.24 2.57 -9.04
N CYS A 188 -6.03 2.35 -8.52
CA CYS A 188 -5.26 1.14 -8.82
C CYS A 188 -5.91 -0.12 -8.23
N ILE A 189 -6.47 -0.04 -7.01
CA ILE A 189 -7.21 -1.15 -6.39
C ILE A 189 -8.46 -1.50 -7.21
N ARG A 190 -9.16 -0.49 -7.73
CA ARG A 190 -10.30 -0.70 -8.64
C ARG A 190 -9.87 -1.41 -9.92
N LEU A 191 -8.78 -0.97 -10.57
CA LEU A 191 -8.26 -1.63 -11.76
C LEU A 191 -7.90 -3.10 -11.51
N PHE A 192 -7.34 -3.40 -10.33
CA PHE A 192 -7.10 -4.79 -9.92
C PHE A 192 -8.41 -5.57 -9.79
N ALA A 193 -9.41 -5.01 -9.10
CA ALA A 193 -10.71 -5.66 -8.91
C ALA A 193 -11.44 -5.91 -10.24
N GLU A 194 -11.26 -5.04 -11.22
CA GLU A 194 -11.79 -5.18 -12.59
C GLU A 194 -10.99 -6.18 -13.45
N GLY A 195 -9.89 -6.78 -12.92
CA GLY A 195 -9.04 -7.69 -13.68
C GLY A 195 -8.25 -7.01 -14.82
N ARG A 196 -8.02 -5.72 -14.73
CA ARG A 196 -7.41 -4.89 -15.79
C ARG A 196 -5.91 -4.68 -15.65
N LEU A 197 -5.29 -5.24 -14.63
CA LEU A 197 -3.84 -5.15 -14.45
C LEU A 197 -3.17 -6.44 -14.96
N ARG A 198 -2.30 -6.30 -15.94
CA ARG A 198 -1.51 -7.41 -16.47
C ARG A 198 -0.02 -7.13 -16.29
N ILE A 199 0.64 -7.97 -15.53
CA ILE A 199 2.10 -7.91 -15.31
C ILE A 199 2.79 -8.57 -16.51
N ASP A 200 3.75 -7.87 -17.10
CA ASP A 200 4.59 -8.32 -18.23
C ASP A 200 6.05 -7.95 -17.89
N GLY A 201 6.76 -8.88 -17.23
CA GLY A 201 8.06 -8.61 -16.64
C GLY A 201 7.98 -7.47 -15.62
N ARG A 202 8.71 -6.38 -15.84
CA ARG A 202 8.67 -5.18 -14.99
C ARG A 202 7.58 -4.17 -15.37
N ARG A 203 6.83 -4.43 -16.44
CA ARG A 203 5.77 -3.52 -16.89
C ARG A 203 4.41 -4.02 -16.41
N VAL A 204 3.55 -3.09 -16.00
CA VAL A 204 2.13 -3.37 -15.81
C VAL A 204 1.35 -2.69 -16.91
N ARG A 205 0.55 -3.46 -17.63
CA ARG A 205 -0.37 -2.93 -18.64
C ARG A 205 -1.75 -2.78 -18.04
N VAL A 206 -2.37 -1.63 -18.26
CA VAL A 206 -3.78 -1.41 -17.93
C VAL A 206 -4.60 -1.79 -19.17
N LEU A 207 -5.41 -2.84 -19.01
CA LEU A 207 -6.28 -3.32 -20.08
C LEU A 207 -7.52 -2.40 -20.22
N PRO A 208 -8.13 -2.30 -21.41
CA PRO A 208 -9.40 -1.60 -21.57
C PRO A 208 -10.48 -2.21 -20.66
N PRO A 209 -11.55 -1.47 -20.33
CA PRO A 209 -12.70 -2.03 -19.65
C PRO A 209 -13.30 -3.18 -20.46
N PRO A 210 -13.87 -4.20 -19.76
CA PRO A 210 -14.52 -5.34 -20.40
C PRO A 210 -15.80 -4.96 -21.17
#